data_e936a542428a5894318498c7b3702c74
#
_entry.id   e936a542428a5894318498c7b3702c74
#
_cell.length_a   1.000
_cell.length_b   1.000
_cell.length_c   1.000
_cell.angle_alpha   90.00
_cell.angle_beta   90.00
_cell.angle_gamma   90.00
#
_symmetry.space_group_name_H-M   'P 1'
#
loop_
_entity.id
_entity.type
_entity.pdbx_description
1 polymer ?
#
loop_
_entity_poly.entity_id
_entity_poly.type
_entity_poly.pdbx_seq_one_letter_code
_entity_poly.pdbx_strand_id
1 'polypeptide(L)'
;MRKHPMLASATLALTLAAVTACGGPPAASQASPATSCVNASAAHHAYVLVQHATAGHQLQKCVGFTGETIDGQTLMDESGIQYQTQTFSFGKAVCQIDNEPTQYAKCFADSGPNWVLFVDSGGTWTEAQTGYGQVTLHDREALGWEYTAAASPMPPPLPKE
;
A
#
# COMPACT_ATOMS: atom_id res chain seq x y z
N MET A 1 -16.59 69.33 58.03
CA MET A 1 -15.15 69.53 58.25
C MET A 1 -14.40 68.74 57.27
N ARG A 2 -13.80 69.42 56.27
CA ARG A 2 -12.36 69.36 55.87
C ARG A 2 -11.79 67.90 55.77
N LYS A 3 -11.15 67.48 54.73
CA LYS A 3 -10.20 68.13 53.78
C LYS A 3 -9.95 67.18 52.60
N HIS A 4 -9.66 67.76 51.46
CA HIS A 4 -9.04 67.33 50.22
C HIS A 4 -7.64 66.66 50.42
N PRO A 5 -6.95 66.38 49.33
CA PRO A 5 -6.96 65.41 48.27
C PRO A 5 -5.59 64.71 48.16
N MET A 6 -5.43 63.79 47.30
CA MET A 6 -4.14 63.66 46.59
C MET A 6 -4.27 62.80 45.36
N LEU A 7 -3.92 63.43 44.27
CA LEU A 7 -3.63 62.79 42.99
C LEU A 7 -2.42 61.87 43.11
N ALA A 8 -2.52 60.69 42.55
CA ALA A 8 -1.34 59.93 42.20
C ALA A 8 -1.51 59.35 40.81
N SER A 9 -0.63 59.82 39.97
CA SER A 9 -0.50 59.46 38.54
C SER A 9 -0.19 57.98 38.41
N ALA A 10 -1.01 57.27 37.63
CA ALA A 10 -0.72 55.89 37.25
C ALA A 10 -0.04 55.92 35.88
N THR A 11 1.21 55.60 35.86
CA THR A 11 2.00 55.35 34.67
C THR A 11 1.54 54.06 33.96
N LEU A 12 1.10 54.25 32.72
CA LEU A 12 0.69 53.18 31.84
C LEU A 12 1.96 52.48 31.29
N ALA A 13 2.30 51.33 31.84
CA ALA A 13 3.36 50.47 31.32
C ALA A 13 2.81 49.63 30.17
N LEU A 14 3.19 50.01 28.96
CA LEU A 14 2.86 49.27 27.73
C LEU A 14 3.81 48.06 27.64
N THR A 15 3.36 46.85 28.05
CA THR A 15 4.12 45.63 27.87
C THR A 15 3.88 45.12 26.45
N LEU A 16 4.89 45.26 25.56
CA LEU A 16 4.92 44.59 24.28
C LEU A 16 5.10 43.06 24.54
N ALA A 17 4.05 42.30 24.33
CA ALA A 17 4.14 40.85 24.26
C ALA A 17 4.74 40.48 22.90
N ALA A 18 6.01 40.07 22.88
CA ALA A 18 6.65 39.48 21.73
C ALA A 18 6.06 38.04 21.56
N VAL A 19 5.19 37.88 20.58
CA VAL A 19 4.73 36.56 20.14
C VAL A 19 5.86 35.92 19.36
N THR A 20 6.69 35.13 20.03
CA THR A 20 7.62 34.22 19.35
C THR A 20 6.80 33.11 18.69
N ALA A 21 6.49 33.25 17.41
CA ALA A 21 5.99 32.16 16.59
C ALA A 21 7.11 31.10 16.51
N CYS A 22 6.97 30.02 17.27
CA CYS A 22 7.74 28.81 17.03
C CYS A 22 7.30 28.22 15.67
N GLY A 23 7.91 28.70 14.61
CA GLY A 23 7.93 28.02 13.33
C GLY A 23 8.74 26.75 13.50
N GLY A 24 8.07 25.63 13.81
CA GLY A 24 8.70 24.31 13.70
C GLY A 24 9.18 24.12 12.26
N PRO A 25 10.32 23.44 12.05
CA PRO A 25 10.74 23.13 10.69
C PRO A 25 9.58 22.39 9.98
N PRO A 26 9.34 22.69 8.70
CA PRO A 26 8.33 21.95 7.94
C PRO A 26 8.66 20.47 8.08
N ALA A 27 7.67 19.68 8.50
CA ALA A 27 7.80 18.24 8.52
C ALA A 27 8.23 17.84 7.11
N ALA A 28 9.44 17.32 6.98
CA ALA A 28 9.91 16.77 5.73
C ALA A 28 8.88 15.70 5.34
N SER A 29 8.14 15.94 4.27
CA SER A 29 7.32 14.92 3.65
C SER A 29 8.28 13.77 3.36
N GLN A 30 8.17 12.68 4.10
CA GLN A 30 8.87 11.46 3.75
C GLN A 30 8.30 11.04 2.40
N ALA A 31 9.05 11.35 1.34
CA ALA A 31 8.76 10.77 0.04
C ALA A 31 8.74 9.25 0.25
N SER A 32 7.58 8.63 0.01
CA SER A 32 7.52 7.17 -0.06
C SER A 32 8.64 6.72 -0.99
N PRO A 33 9.45 5.72 -0.62
CA PRO A 33 10.50 5.25 -1.51
C PRO A 33 9.86 4.95 -2.87
N ALA A 34 10.38 5.59 -3.91
CA ALA A 34 9.93 5.32 -5.26
C ALA A 34 10.07 3.82 -5.50
N THR A 35 9.01 3.18 -5.94
CA THR A 35 9.03 1.74 -6.23
C THR A 35 10.00 1.53 -7.39
N SER A 36 11.14 0.91 -7.13
CA SER A 36 12.09 0.59 -8.20
C SER A 36 11.50 -0.54 -9.04
N CYS A 37 11.31 -0.30 -10.33
CA CYS A 37 10.85 -1.33 -11.24
C CYS A 37 11.99 -2.25 -11.68
N VAL A 38 11.75 -3.54 -11.73
CA VAL A 38 12.53 -4.47 -12.53
C VAL A 38 12.31 -4.09 -13.99
N ASN A 39 13.36 -4.05 -14.81
CA ASN A 39 13.28 -3.58 -16.21
C ASN A 39 12.67 -2.17 -16.35
N ALA A 40 13.09 -1.23 -15.51
CA ALA A 40 12.53 0.12 -15.43
C ALA A 40 12.54 0.93 -16.74
N SER A 41 13.35 0.54 -17.73
CA SER A 41 13.42 1.17 -19.05
C SER A 41 12.41 0.60 -20.07
N ALA A 42 11.61 -0.40 -19.69
CA ALA A 42 10.58 -0.96 -20.56
C ALA A 42 9.47 0.05 -20.84
N ALA A 43 8.75 -0.17 -21.96
CA ALA A 43 7.71 0.75 -22.38
C ALA A 43 6.46 0.73 -21.50
N HIS A 44 6.20 -0.40 -20.84
CA HIS A 44 5.02 -0.65 -20.02
C HIS A 44 5.45 -1.17 -18.66
N HIS A 45 4.61 -0.93 -17.64
CA HIS A 45 4.85 -1.37 -16.28
C HIS A 45 3.59 -1.98 -15.67
N ALA A 46 3.74 -3.07 -14.93
CA ALA A 46 2.66 -3.65 -14.14
C ALA A 46 3.12 -3.84 -12.69
N TYR A 47 2.17 -3.98 -11.78
CA TYR A 47 2.45 -3.97 -10.36
C TYR A 47 1.95 -5.23 -9.66
N VAL A 48 2.65 -5.62 -8.61
CA VAL A 48 2.17 -6.59 -7.63
C VAL A 48 2.09 -5.90 -6.28
N LEU A 49 0.92 -5.90 -5.69
CA LEU A 49 0.67 -5.38 -4.36
C LEU A 49 0.29 -6.52 -3.42
N VAL A 50 0.91 -6.55 -2.26
CA VAL A 50 0.65 -7.57 -1.25
C VAL A 50 0.28 -6.91 0.06
N GLN A 51 -0.86 -7.29 0.62
CA GLN A 51 -1.31 -6.89 1.93
C GLN A 51 -1.31 -8.08 2.86
N HIS A 52 -0.37 -8.09 3.79
CA HIS A 52 -0.24 -9.12 4.81
C HIS A 52 -1.29 -8.94 5.92
N ALA A 53 -1.59 -10.02 6.66
CA ALA A 53 -2.52 -9.96 7.80
C ALA A 53 -2.04 -9.01 8.91
N THR A 54 -0.72 -8.84 9.05
CA THR A 54 -0.15 -7.86 9.98
C THR A 54 -0.37 -6.45 9.45
N ALA A 55 -1.17 -5.66 10.16
CA ALA A 55 -1.46 -4.29 9.79
C ALA A 55 -0.19 -3.46 9.54
N GLY A 56 -0.15 -2.77 8.41
CA GLY A 56 0.98 -1.93 8.00
C GLY A 56 2.10 -2.65 7.26
N HIS A 57 2.03 -3.97 7.11
CA HIS A 57 2.97 -4.72 6.28
C HIS A 57 2.41 -4.86 4.86
N GLN A 58 2.78 -3.90 4.03
CA GLN A 58 2.41 -3.88 2.61
C GLN A 58 3.67 -3.92 1.75
N LEU A 59 3.59 -4.65 0.67
CA LEU A 59 4.65 -4.74 -0.33
C LEU A 59 4.11 -4.28 -1.68
N GLN A 60 4.88 -3.46 -2.38
CA GLN A 60 4.62 -3.13 -3.78
C GLN A 60 5.86 -3.46 -4.60
N LYS A 61 5.68 -4.13 -5.71
CA LYS A 61 6.69 -4.39 -6.72
C LYS A 61 6.22 -3.88 -8.07
N CYS A 62 7.17 -3.50 -8.89
CA CYS A 62 6.93 -3.03 -10.25
C CYS A 62 7.80 -3.82 -11.22
N VAL A 63 7.22 -4.23 -12.33
CA VAL A 63 7.90 -4.96 -13.41
C VAL A 63 7.62 -4.28 -14.74
N GLY A 64 8.68 -3.93 -15.43
CA GLY A 64 8.60 -3.38 -16.79
C GLY A 64 8.58 -4.49 -17.83
N PHE A 65 7.75 -4.34 -18.85
CA PHE A 65 7.61 -5.28 -19.97
C PHE A 65 7.50 -4.56 -21.32
N THR A 66 7.77 -5.27 -22.42
CA THR A 66 7.84 -4.68 -23.77
C THR A 66 6.66 -5.01 -24.66
N GLY A 67 5.90 -6.08 -24.36
CA GLY A 67 4.67 -6.44 -25.07
C GLY A 67 3.52 -5.51 -24.73
N GLU A 68 2.38 -5.66 -25.39
CA GLU A 68 1.15 -4.93 -25.04
C GLU A 68 0.55 -5.39 -23.73
N THR A 69 0.87 -6.61 -23.32
CA THR A 69 0.38 -7.24 -22.10
C THR A 69 1.45 -8.09 -21.43
N ILE A 70 1.26 -8.37 -20.15
CA ILE A 70 1.99 -9.35 -19.37
C ILE A 70 1.00 -10.29 -18.68
N ASP A 71 1.27 -11.58 -18.64
CA ASP A 71 0.45 -12.50 -17.87
C ASP A 71 0.86 -12.49 -16.39
N GLY A 72 -0.10 -12.83 -15.51
CA GLY A 72 0.12 -12.76 -14.08
C GLY A 72 1.18 -13.74 -13.55
N GLN A 73 1.44 -14.86 -14.25
CA GLN A 73 2.52 -15.78 -13.88
C GLN A 73 3.87 -15.10 -14.10
N THR A 74 4.09 -14.55 -15.29
CA THR A 74 5.31 -13.82 -15.64
C THR A 74 5.51 -12.62 -14.72
N LEU A 75 4.45 -11.86 -14.45
CA LEU A 75 4.53 -10.73 -13.53
C LEU A 75 4.98 -11.14 -12.11
N MET A 76 4.40 -12.22 -11.57
CA MET A 76 4.78 -12.72 -10.26
C MET A 76 6.23 -13.23 -10.25
N ASP A 77 6.64 -13.98 -11.25
CA ASP A 77 7.98 -14.55 -11.37
C ASP A 77 9.06 -13.44 -11.50
N GLU A 78 8.82 -12.42 -12.30
CA GLU A 78 9.75 -11.31 -12.52
C GLU A 78 9.75 -10.29 -11.38
N SER A 79 8.70 -10.22 -10.56
CA SER A 79 8.60 -9.28 -9.44
C SER A 79 9.66 -9.50 -8.36
N GLY A 80 10.25 -10.70 -8.32
CA GLY A 80 11.19 -11.11 -7.27
C GLY A 80 10.54 -11.39 -5.91
N ILE A 81 9.21 -11.41 -5.84
CA ILE A 81 8.47 -11.81 -4.65
C ILE A 81 8.65 -13.31 -4.44
N GLN A 82 8.92 -13.72 -3.21
CA GLN A 82 8.97 -15.14 -2.86
C GLN A 82 7.54 -15.66 -2.65
N TYR A 83 7.15 -16.71 -3.39
CA TYR A 83 5.81 -17.27 -3.23
C TYR A 83 5.78 -18.77 -3.51
N GLN A 84 4.77 -19.45 -2.97
CA GLN A 84 4.53 -20.87 -3.21
C GLN A 84 3.13 -21.08 -3.74
N THR A 85 2.98 -22.03 -4.64
CA THR A 85 1.73 -22.29 -5.35
C THR A 85 1.31 -23.74 -5.31
N GLN A 86 0.02 -23.97 -5.55
CA GLN A 86 -0.57 -25.27 -5.81
C GLN A 86 -1.48 -25.18 -7.04
N THR A 87 -1.52 -26.23 -7.85
CA THR A 87 -2.40 -26.29 -9.02
C THR A 87 -3.75 -26.90 -8.65
N PHE A 88 -4.81 -26.24 -9.07
CA PHE A 88 -6.21 -26.62 -8.93
C PHE A 88 -6.90 -26.69 -10.29
N SER A 89 -8.17 -27.10 -10.32
CA SER A 89 -8.95 -27.15 -11.56
C SER A 89 -9.19 -25.78 -12.20
N PHE A 90 -9.16 -24.70 -11.40
CA PHE A 90 -9.30 -23.31 -11.86
C PHE A 90 -7.95 -22.64 -12.19
N GLY A 91 -6.84 -23.36 -12.10
CA GLY A 91 -5.49 -22.86 -12.36
C GLY A 91 -4.59 -22.90 -11.13
N LYS A 92 -3.48 -22.16 -11.17
CA LYS A 92 -2.55 -22.04 -10.04
C LYS A 92 -3.09 -21.05 -9.01
N ALA A 93 -3.06 -21.45 -7.75
CA ALA A 93 -3.33 -20.60 -6.60
C ALA A 93 -2.07 -20.37 -5.78
N VAL A 94 -1.95 -19.20 -5.21
CA VAL A 94 -0.88 -18.85 -4.27
C VAL A 94 -1.25 -19.35 -2.88
N CYS A 95 -0.34 -20.06 -2.25
CA CYS A 95 -0.51 -20.62 -0.91
C CYS A 95 0.29 -19.86 0.15
N GLN A 96 1.39 -19.23 -0.29
CA GLN A 96 2.27 -18.46 0.58
C GLN A 96 2.89 -17.31 -0.23
N ILE A 97 2.97 -16.13 0.37
CA ILE A 97 3.75 -15.00 -0.14
C ILE A 97 4.64 -14.51 0.99
N ASP A 98 5.93 -14.31 0.70
CA ASP A 98 6.92 -13.74 1.61
C ASP A 98 6.88 -14.39 3.01
N ASN A 99 6.81 -15.73 3.01
CA ASN A 99 6.72 -16.57 4.21
C ASN A 99 5.42 -16.39 5.03
N GLU A 100 4.36 -15.83 4.46
CA GLU A 100 3.03 -15.82 5.08
C GLU A 100 2.04 -16.69 4.30
N PRO A 101 1.37 -17.65 4.96
CA PRO A 101 1.60 -18.10 6.33
C PRO A 101 2.96 -18.82 6.47
N THR A 102 3.57 -18.79 7.63
CA THR A 102 4.87 -19.46 7.87
C THR A 102 4.82 -20.97 7.60
N GLN A 103 3.66 -21.57 7.79
CA GLN A 103 3.38 -22.97 7.46
C GLN A 103 1.92 -23.11 7.03
N TYR A 104 1.66 -23.99 6.08
CA TYR A 104 0.31 -24.39 5.70
C TYR A 104 0.28 -25.89 5.38
N ALA A 105 -0.73 -26.58 5.88
CA ALA A 105 -0.97 -27.98 5.54
C ALA A 105 -1.79 -28.12 4.24
N LYS A 106 -2.55 -27.10 3.90
CA LYS A 106 -3.47 -27.01 2.77
C LYS A 106 -3.53 -25.57 2.28
N CYS A 107 -3.42 -25.36 0.97
CA CYS A 107 -3.38 -24.04 0.37
C CYS A 107 -4.62 -23.20 0.68
N PHE A 108 -5.81 -23.82 0.55
CA PHE A 108 -7.06 -23.24 1.03
C PHE A 108 -7.50 -24.02 2.26
N ALA A 109 -7.34 -23.41 3.42
CA ALA A 109 -7.84 -23.97 4.67
C ALA A 109 -9.37 -23.86 4.72
N ASP A 110 -10.02 -24.86 5.34
CA ASP A 110 -11.48 -24.84 5.52
C ASP A 110 -11.92 -23.74 6.52
N SER A 111 -10.98 -23.23 7.29
CA SER A 111 -11.14 -22.10 8.22
C SER A 111 -9.84 -21.33 8.35
N GLY A 112 -9.94 -20.03 8.59
CA GLY A 112 -8.79 -19.14 8.73
C GLY A 112 -8.50 -18.34 7.46
N PRO A 113 -7.42 -17.55 7.46
CA PRO A 113 -7.08 -16.69 6.35
C PRO A 113 -6.54 -17.48 5.15
N ASN A 114 -6.82 -16.95 3.97
CA ASN A 114 -6.28 -17.40 2.69
C ASN A 114 -5.83 -16.18 1.89
N TRP A 115 -5.01 -16.40 0.86
CA TRP A 115 -4.67 -15.38 -0.10
C TRP A 115 -5.84 -15.18 -1.07
N VAL A 116 -6.33 -13.95 -1.15
CA VAL A 116 -7.36 -13.53 -2.10
C VAL A 116 -6.70 -12.69 -3.17
N LEU A 117 -7.02 -12.99 -4.44
CA LEU A 117 -6.49 -12.28 -5.60
C LEU A 117 -7.47 -11.23 -6.08
N PHE A 118 -6.95 -10.04 -6.29
CA PHE A 118 -7.61 -8.94 -6.98
C PHE A 118 -6.86 -8.55 -8.25
N VAL A 119 -7.57 -8.05 -9.23
CA VAL A 119 -7.01 -7.47 -10.45
C VAL A 119 -7.44 -6.02 -10.54
N ASP A 120 -6.48 -5.12 -10.63
CA ASP A 120 -6.73 -3.73 -10.96
C ASP A 120 -6.76 -3.56 -12.47
N SER A 121 -7.82 -2.94 -12.97
CA SER A 121 -7.97 -2.55 -14.36
C SER A 121 -8.44 -1.11 -14.43
N GLY A 122 -7.53 -0.24 -14.84
CA GLY A 122 -7.82 1.20 -14.95
C GLY A 122 -8.18 1.88 -13.63
N GLY A 123 -7.59 1.49 -12.52
CA GLY A 123 -7.83 2.05 -11.20
C GLY A 123 -9.06 1.46 -10.47
N THR A 124 -9.56 0.32 -10.95
CA THR A 124 -10.70 -0.38 -10.35
C THR A 124 -10.32 -1.82 -10.02
N TRP A 125 -10.40 -2.17 -8.74
CA TRP A 125 -10.16 -3.52 -8.28
C TRP A 125 -11.39 -4.43 -8.48
N THR A 126 -11.12 -5.65 -8.95
CA THR A 126 -12.10 -6.74 -8.99
C THR A 126 -11.48 -8.00 -8.41
N GLU A 127 -12.24 -8.78 -7.63
CA GLU A 127 -11.77 -10.08 -7.16
C GLU A 127 -11.70 -11.06 -8.33
N ALA A 128 -10.54 -11.70 -8.49
CA ALA A 128 -10.31 -12.63 -9.59
C ALA A 128 -11.12 -13.92 -9.42
N GLN A 129 -11.71 -14.38 -10.51
CA GLN A 129 -12.46 -15.64 -10.56
C GLN A 129 -11.62 -16.79 -11.15
N THR A 130 -10.36 -16.52 -11.50
CA THR A 130 -9.41 -17.48 -12.10
C THR A 130 -8.10 -17.46 -11.36
N GLY A 131 -7.25 -18.46 -11.58
CA GLY A 131 -5.89 -18.44 -11.07
C GLY A 131 -5.07 -17.31 -11.69
N TYR A 132 -4.13 -16.76 -10.92
CA TYR A 132 -3.35 -15.59 -11.32
C TYR A 132 -2.61 -15.74 -12.66
N GLY A 133 -2.16 -16.95 -13.01
CA GLY A 133 -1.49 -17.21 -14.28
C GLY A 133 -2.39 -17.12 -15.52
N GLN A 134 -3.70 -16.97 -15.34
CA GLN A 134 -4.67 -16.77 -16.42
C GLN A 134 -5.09 -15.29 -16.54
N VAL A 135 -4.61 -14.45 -15.64
CA VAL A 135 -4.85 -13.01 -15.69
C VAL A 135 -3.91 -12.39 -16.71
N THR A 136 -4.44 -11.52 -17.55
CA THR A 136 -3.68 -10.69 -18.49
C THR A 136 -3.75 -9.24 -18.02
N LEU A 137 -2.61 -8.57 -17.94
CA LEU A 137 -2.49 -7.20 -17.48
C LEU A 137 -1.92 -6.30 -18.57
N HIS A 138 -2.44 -5.08 -18.66
CA HIS A 138 -1.94 -4.01 -19.50
C HIS A 138 -1.04 -3.06 -18.71
N ASP A 139 -0.55 -2.03 -19.40
CA ASP A 139 0.25 -0.99 -18.76
C ASP A 139 -0.49 -0.34 -17.59
N ARG A 140 0.21 -0.23 -16.45
CA ARG A 140 -0.26 0.33 -15.18
C ARG A 140 -1.31 -0.47 -14.41
N GLU A 141 -1.67 -1.65 -14.89
CA GLU A 141 -2.54 -2.57 -14.17
C GLU A 141 -1.77 -3.36 -13.11
N ALA A 142 -2.51 -4.00 -12.18
CA ALA A 142 -1.89 -4.67 -11.05
C ALA A 142 -2.58 -5.97 -10.64
N LEU A 143 -1.78 -6.87 -10.06
CA LEU A 143 -2.26 -7.93 -9.18
C LEU A 143 -2.23 -7.45 -7.74
N GLY A 144 -3.32 -7.62 -7.02
CA GLY A 144 -3.44 -7.35 -5.59
C GLY A 144 -3.66 -8.63 -4.80
N TRP A 145 -2.88 -8.83 -3.75
CA TRP A 145 -3.01 -9.97 -2.86
C TRP A 145 -3.35 -9.51 -1.45
N GLU A 146 -4.38 -10.11 -0.85
CA GLU A 146 -4.73 -9.92 0.55
C GLU A 146 -4.75 -11.25 1.28
N TYR A 147 -4.04 -11.34 2.42
CA TYR A 147 -4.10 -12.49 3.30
C TYR A 147 -5.14 -12.25 4.38
N THR A 148 -6.32 -12.86 4.23
CA THR A 148 -7.49 -12.53 5.06
C THR A 148 -8.40 -13.72 5.32
N ALA A 149 -9.08 -13.70 6.47
CA ALA A 149 -10.21 -14.57 6.80
C ALA A 149 -11.55 -13.82 6.68
N ALA A 150 -11.55 -12.58 6.20
CA ALA A 150 -12.75 -11.77 6.09
C ALA A 150 -13.72 -12.36 5.05
N ALA A 151 -15.01 -12.34 5.37
CA ALA A 151 -16.07 -12.76 4.44
C ALA A 151 -16.23 -11.77 3.25
N SER A 152 -15.74 -10.56 3.41
CA SER A 152 -15.68 -9.53 2.38
C SER A 152 -14.24 -8.99 2.34
N PRO A 153 -13.36 -9.64 1.58
CA PRO A 153 -11.98 -9.20 1.45
C PRO A 153 -11.91 -7.81 0.78
N MET A 154 -10.87 -7.05 1.14
CA MET A 154 -10.63 -5.71 0.57
C MET A 154 -9.32 -5.72 -0.20
N PRO A 155 -9.30 -5.16 -1.42
CA PRO A 155 -8.06 -5.09 -2.18
C PRO A 155 -7.02 -4.18 -1.51
N PRO A 156 -5.73 -4.40 -1.78
CA PRO A 156 -4.69 -3.45 -1.40
C PRO A 156 -4.98 -2.04 -1.93
N PRO A 157 -4.37 -1.00 -1.37
CA PRO A 157 -4.39 0.33 -2.00
C PRO A 157 -3.87 0.26 -3.44
N LEU A 158 -4.38 1.13 -4.31
CA LEU A 158 -3.88 1.24 -5.69
C LEU A 158 -2.36 1.48 -5.73
N PRO A 159 -1.66 1.01 -6.78
CA PRO A 159 -0.23 1.22 -6.92
C PRO A 159 0.11 2.71 -6.91
N LYS A 160 1.25 3.01 -6.31
CA LYS A 160 1.83 4.36 -6.36
C LYS A 160 2.93 4.36 -7.42
N GLU A 161 2.78 5.24 -8.37
CA GLU A 161 3.79 5.52 -9.42
C GLU A 161 4.98 6.32 -8.89
#